data_248effd453f8c5752505227cf28aeb74
#
_entry.id   248effd453f8c5752505227cf28aeb74
#
_cell.length_a   1.000
_cell.length_b   1.000
_cell.length_c   1.000
_cell.angle_alpha   90.00
_cell.angle_beta   90.00
_cell.angle_gamma   90.00
#
_symmetry.space_group_name_H-M   'P 1'
#
loop_
_entity.id
_entity.type
_entity.pdbx_description
1 polymer ?
#
loop_
_entity_poly.entity_id
_entity_poly.type
_entity_poly.pdbx_seq_one_letter_code
_entity_poly.pdbx_strand_id
1 'polypeptide(L)'
;MKTVFMPKTHWLAYVFLRFAYPSYRGIRMKSRSIGCRGEGMTVLIEKLSALVWGVPTLMLFVGSGIFFSVCLRWVQVRGFRCAFGAICADLKQQDSGEKGGLSATSALMAALGAVMGPGNIIGVSSAILLGGAGAVFWMWISAFLGMAARYAESVLAFLHRQKGEQGHYGGPMYVMRDHGFRKTALVFSAAGVLISFTMADALPAGALGSALLESYRIPPLVTGAFLCVFCLFAVLGGGKRIAKISGFLVPVMSIFFIGASVWIMLCYPNRLPGAFRAIFQEAFSLRSGFGGLVGGAIRYGMARGIYSNEAGMGTEPLLAAATSEPSPHRQGLISMTGPFLDTIVFCTFTALIILMAGYQPGDSPAMLVTQSFAYFLPGCGAFIVNATMTMLVLATLSSWAFYGEQCLSYLSGSPRLRQLYRWVYALLPLLCAGAKLRIVFAITDIATAFMAIPNLFTCILLISEVKRENRKSFFVLNSR
;
A
#
# COMPACT_ATOMS: atom_id res chain seq x y z
N MET A 1 -41.71 -22.84 9.57
CA MET A 1 -40.99 -22.13 8.49
C MET A 1 -41.10 -20.63 8.73
N LYS A 2 -40.09 -19.99 9.34
CA LYS A 2 -40.12 -18.55 9.63
C LYS A 2 -39.42 -17.82 8.50
N THR A 3 -40.16 -16.97 7.79
CA THR A 3 -39.59 -16.08 6.74
C THR A 3 -39.09 -14.83 7.42
N VAL A 4 -37.77 -14.66 7.42
CA VAL A 4 -37.14 -13.44 7.95
C VAL A 4 -36.86 -12.51 6.78
N PHE A 5 -37.43 -11.30 6.83
CA PHE A 5 -37.13 -10.23 5.88
C PHE A 5 -35.82 -9.53 6.29
N MET A 6 -34.79 -9.64 5.49
CA MET A 6 -33.57 -8.85 5.65
C MET A 6 -33.42 -7.81 4.54
N PRO A 7 -32.91 -6.61 4.83
CA PRO A 7 -32.61 -5.60 3.83
C PRO A 7 -31.55 -6.11 2.85
N LYS A 8 -31.60 -5.70 1.58
CA LYS A 8 -30.71 -6.12 0.48
C LYS A 8 -29.20 -5.92 0.74
N THR A 9 -28.85 -5.11 1.71
CA THR A 9 -27.47 -4.81 2.13
C THR A 9 -26.75 -5.99 2.82
N HIS A 10 -27.46 -7.03 3.25
CA HIS A 10 -26.89 -8.17 3.97
C HIS A 10 -26.86 -9.49 3.16
N TRP A 11 -27.15 -9.42 1.85
CA TRP A 11 -27.18 -10.60 0.99
C TRP A 11 -25.83 -11.33 0.91
N LEU A 12 -24.71 -10.60 0.91
CA LEU A 12 -23.36 -11.19 0.94
C LEU A 12 -23.07 -11.89 2.27
N ALA A 13 -23.50 -11.32 3.38
CA ALA A 13 -23.41 -11.99 4.69
C ALA A 13 -24.24 -13.28 4.71
N TYR A 14 -25.40 -13.29 4.06
CA TYR A 14 -26.24 -14.48 3.94
C TYR A 14 -25.61 -15.56 3.02
N VAL A 15 -25.05 -15.18 1.88
CA VAL A 15 -24.32 -16.12 1.00
C VAL A 15 -23.12 -16.69 1.72
N PHE A 16 -22.40 -15.87 2.49
CA PHE A 16 -21.27 -16.28 3.31
C PHE A 16 -21.69 -17.23 4.45
N LEU A 17 -22.79 -16.92 5.15
CA LEU A 17 -23.35 -17.76 6.20
C LEU A 17 -23.85 -19.11 5.66
N ARG A 18 -24.40 -19.14 4.45
CA ARG A 18 -24.89 -20.38 3.80
C ARG A 18 -23.76 -21.31 3.35
N PHE A 19 -22.56 -20.76 3.02
CA PHE A 19 -21.37 -21.54 2.70
C PHE A 19 -20.58 -21.96 3.95
N ALA A 20 -20.56 -21.11 4.98
CA ALA A 20 -19.81 -21.36 6.21
C ALA A 20 -20.56 -22.27 7.22
N TYR A 21 -21.89 -22.32 7.17
CA TYR A 21 -22.71 -23.10 8.11
C TYR A 21 -23.77 -23.93 7.39
N PRO A 22 -23.60 -25.26 7.29
CA PRO A 22 -24.56 -26.17 6.63
C PRO A 22 -25.99 -26.15 7.20
N SER A 23 -26.16 -25.72 8.46
CA SER A 23 -27.45 -25.60 9.15
C SER A 23 -28.41 -24.53 8.57
N TYR A 24 -27.92 -23.61 7.74
CA TYR A 24 -28.73 -22.56 7.11
C TYR A 24 -29.25 -22.89 5.70
N ARG A 25 -29.09 -24.13 5.23
CA ARG A 25 -29.54 -24.58 3.88
C ARG A 25 -31.04 -24.57 3.65
N GLY A 26 -31.86 -24.43 4.69
CA GLY A 26 -33.34 -24.52 4.62
C GLY A 26 -34.09 -23.21 4.37
N ILE A 27 -33.43 -22.06 4.29
CA ILE A 27 -34.07 -20.74 4.18
C ILE A 27 -34.17 -20.32 2.70
N ARG A 28 -35.40 -20.33 2.13
CA ARG A 28 -35.68 -19.82 0.78
C ARG A 28 -36.04 -18.34 0.82
N MET A 29 -35.24 -17.48 0.18
CA MET A 29 -35.58 -16.06 -0.01
C MET A 29 -36.15 -15.83 -1.41
N LYS A 30 -37.27 -15.09 -1.51
CA LYS A 30 -37.78 -14.54 -2.76
C LYS A 30 -37.18 -13.14 -2.99
N SER A 31 -36.43 -12.99 -4.06
CA SER A 31 -35.92 -11.70 -4.53
C SER A 31 -36.98 -11.04 -5.42
N ARG A 32 -37.34 -9.79 -5.13
CA ARG A 32 -38.06 -8.92 -6.07
C ARG A 32 -37.06 -8.25 -6.99
N SER A 33 -37.17 -8.52 -8.27
CA SER A 33 -36.34 -7.94 -9.35
C SER A 33 -36.75 -6.49 -9.60
N ILE A 34 -35.83 -5.56 -9.36
CA ILE A 34 -35.87 -4.19 -9.88
C ILE A 34 -34.47 -3.86 -10.41
N GLY A 35 -34.34 -3.60 -11.72
CA GLY A 35 -33.20 -2.92 -12.34
C GLY A 35 -32.03 -3.79 -12.82
N CYS A 36 -32.21 -4.62 -13.86
CA CYS A 36 -31.30 -5.72 -14.23
C CYS A 36 -30.13 -5.42 -15.17
N ARG A 37 -29.66 -4.19 -15.40
CA ARG A 37 -28.47 -3.98 -16.23
C ARG A 37 -27.19 -3.55 -15.48
N GLY A 38 -27.29 -2.82 -14.37
CA GLY A 38 -26.13 -2.39 -13.58
C GLY A 38 -25.57 -3.45 -12.62
N GLU A 39 -26.44 -4.32 -12.07
CA GLU A 39 -26.03 -5.35 -11.10
C GLU A 39 -25.16 -6.46 -11.74
N GLY A 40 -25.41 -6.82 -13.01
CA GLY A 40 -24.61 -7.83 -13.72
C GLY A 40 -23.16 -7.40 -13.96
N MET A 41 -22.93 -6.14 -14.31
CA MET A 41 -21.60 -5.58 -14.52
C MET A 41 -20.80 -5.53 -13.20
N THR A 42 -21.43 -5.09 -12.12
CA THR A 42 -20.80 -5.01 -10.80
C THR A 42 -20.37 -6.40 -10.30
N VAL A 43 -21.25 -7.40 -10.45
CA VAL A 43 -20.94 -8.79 -10.07
C VAL A 43 -19.82 -9.38 -10.91
N LEU A 44 -19.77 -9.05 -12.22
CA LEU A 44 -18.70 -9.50 -13.10
C LEU A 44 -17.35 -8.89 -12.69
N ILE A 45 -17.30 -7.59 -12.44
CA ILE A 45 -16.08 -6.88 -12.01
C ILE A 45 -15.58 -7.45 -10.67
N GLU A 46 -16.47 -7.70 -9.70
CA GLU A 46 -16.10 -8.29 -8.42
C GLU A 46 -15.58 -9.74 -8.55
N LYS A 47 -16.17 -10.54 -9.45
CA LYS A 47 -15.67 -11.90 -9.73
C LYS A 47 -14.28 -11.86 -10.38
N LEU A 48 -14.06 -10.92 -11.30
CA LEU A 48 -12.75 -10.71 -11.93
C LEU A 48 -11.71 -10.24 -10.91
N SER A 49 -12.05 -9.30 -10.03
CA SER A 49 -11.18 -8.87 -8.93
C SER A 49 -10.82 -10.05 -8.01
N ALA A 50 -11.79 -10.86 -7.62
CA ALA A 50 -11.57 -12.04 -6.77
C ALA A 50 -10.70 -13.12 -7.45
N LEU A 51 -10.82 -13.28 -8.79
CA LEU A 51 -9.98 -14.18 -9.57
C LEU A 51 -8.55 -13.67 -9.66
N VAL A 52 -8.40 -12.38 -9.95
CA VAL A 52 -7.12 -11.72 -10.14
C VAL A 52 -6.30 -11.69 -8.83
N TRP A 53 -6.94 -11.38 -7.69
CA TRP A 53 -6.31 -11.45 -6.35
C TRP A 53 -6.48 -12.81 -5.68
N GLY A 54 -6.67 -13.86 -6.47
CA GLY A 54 -6.73 -15.23 -6.00
C GLY A 54 -5.37 -15.82 -5.64
N VAL A 55 -5.38 -17.12 -5.33
CA VAL A 55 -4.19 -17.89 -4.98
C VAL A 55 -3.04 -17.76 -6.01
N PRO A 56 -3.28 -17.76 -7.34
CA PRO A 56 -2.19 -17.64 -8.32
C PRO A 56 -1.37 -16.36 -8.18
N THR A 57 -2.04 -15.22 -7.97
CA THR A 57 -1.35 -13.93 -7.83
C THR A 57 -0.58 -13.86 -6.51
N LEU A 58 -1.15 -14.35 -5.41
CA LEU A 58 -0.44 -14.46 -4.14
C LEU A 58 0.80 -15.37 -4.28
N MET A 59 0.69 -16.52 -4.99
CA MET A 59 1.83 -17.37 -5.27
C MET A 59 2.90 -16.67 -6.11
N LEU A 60 2.51 -15.84 -7.07
CA LEU A 60 3.46 -15.06 -7.86
C LEU A 60 4.24 -14.07 -6.98
N PHE A 61 3.58 -13.33 -6.10
CA PHE A 61 4.25 -12.39 -5.19
C PHE A 61 5.17 -13.11 -4.20
N VAL A 62 4.70 -14.16 -3.56
CA VAL A 62 5.50 -14.94 -2.60
C VAL A 62 6.64 -15.64 -3.32
N GLY A 63 6.37 -16.32 -4.43
CA GLY A 63 7.35 -17.02 -5.22
C GLY A 63 8.44 -16.10 -5.77
N SER A 64 8.06 -14.93 -6.31
CA SER A 64 9.02 -13.92 -6.76
C SER A 64 9.84 -13.36 -5.60
N GLY A 65 9.24 -13.09 -4.44
CA GLY A 65 9.95 -12.61 -3.25
C GLY A 65 10.97 -13.62 -2.73
N ILE A 66 10.64 -14.92 -2.70
CA ILE A 66 11.58 -16.03 -2.39
C ILE A 66 12.67 -16.09 -3.45
N PHE A 67 12.30 -16.05 -4.74
CA PHE A 67 13.23 -16.10 -5.85
C PHE A 67 14.25 -14.95 -5.77
N PHE A 68 13.81 -13.70 -5.56
CA PHE A 68 14.70 -12.56 -5.40
C PHE A 68 15.58 -12.70 -4.16
N SER A 69 15.02 -13.14 -3.03
CA SER A 69 15.78 -13.35 -1.80
C SER A 69 16.93 -14.32 -1.99
N VAL A 70 16.67 -15.47 -2.62
CA VAL A 70 17.69 -16.49 -2.91
C VAL A 70 18.69 -15.98 -3.96
N CYS A 71 18.20 -15.44 -5.07
CA CYS A 71 19.05 -14.97 -6.17
C CYS A 71 19.98 -13.82 -5.76
N LEU A 72 19.54 -12.96 -4.85
CA LEU A 72 20.31 -11.81 -4.34
C LEU A 72 21.03 -12.13 -3.01
N ARG A 73 21.07 -13.43 -2.64
CA ARG A 73 21.76 -13.93 -1.43
C ARG A 73 21.28 -13.23 -0.15
N TRP A 74 19.96 -13.12 0.01
CA TRP A 74 19.31 -12.52 1.17
C TRP A 74 19.75 -11.07 1.38
N VAL A 75 19.70 -10.25 0.32
CA VAL A 75 20.11 -8.84 0.33
C VAL A 75 19.43 -8.06 1.45
N GLN A 76 18.17 -8.35 1.75
CA GLN A 76 17.39 -7.72 2.81
C GLN A 76 17.95 -7.97 4.22
N VAL A 77 18.72 -9.03 4.43
CA VAL A 77 19.42 -9.32 5.70
C VAL A 77 20.81 -8.73 5.68
N ARG A 78 21.60 -9.06 4.65
CA ARG A 78 23.00 -8.69 4.55
C ARG A 78 23.22 -7.18 4.31
N GLY A 79 22.33 -6.57 3.52
CA GLY A 79 22.37 -5.15 3.18
C GLY A 79 21.66 -4.24 4.18
N PHE A 80 20.97 -4.79 5.19
CA PHE A 80 20.09 -4.01 6.07
C PHE A 80 20.82 -2.90 6.82
N ARG A 81 21.96 -3.22 7.44
CA ARG A 81 22.78 -2.21 8.13
C ARG A 81 23.33 -1.14 7.18
N CYS A 82 23.75 -1.55 5.98
CA CYS A 82 24.23 -0.65 4.95
C CYS A 82 23.12 0.29 4.44
N ALA A 83 21.89 -0.19 4.37
CA ALA A 83 20.74 0.61 3.98
C ALA A 83 20.48 1.77 4.94
N PHE A 84 20.44 1.50 6.25
CA PHE A 84 20.29 2.55 7.28
C PHE A 84 21.49 3.50 7.31
N GLY A 85 22.72 2.98 7.17
CA GLY A 85 23.92 3.81 7.02
C GLY A 85 23.84 4.75 5.81
N ALA A 86 23.32 4.26 4.69
CA ALA A 86 23.12 5.06 3.49
C ALA A 86 22.07 6.18 3.69
N ILE A 87 20.96 5.89 4.37
CA ILE A 87 19.93 6.87 4.74
C ILE A 87 20.53 7.95 5.64
N CYS A 88 21.24 7.57 6.70
CA CYS A 88 21.89 8.53 7.61
C CYS A 88 22.94 9.41 6.91
N ALA A 89 23.70 8.84 5.97
CA ALA A 89 24.68 9.60 5.20
C ALA A 89 24.02 10.61 4.25
N ASP A 90 22.92 10.21 3.58
CA ASP A 90 22.16 11.08 2.67
C ASP A 90 21.49 12.24 3.43
N LEU A 91 20.95 11.99 4.62
CA LEU A 91 20.38 13.03 5.49
C LEU A 91 21.44 14.09 5.88
N LYS A 92 22.67 13.68 6.22
CA LYS A 92 23.76 14.61 6.55
C LYS A 92 24.20 15.44 5.35
N GLN A 93 24.15 14.88 4.12
CA GLN A 93 24.50 15.61 2.90
C GLN A 93 23.43 16.62 2.46
N GLN A 94 22.17 16.39 2.82
CA GLN A 94 21.07 17.32 2.53
C GLN A 94 21.24 18.67 3.22
N ASP A 95 21.87 18.71 4.40
CA ASP A 95 22.17 19.95 5.14
C ASP A 95 23.26 20.79 4.46
N SER A 96 24.06 20.21 3.54
CA SER A 96 25.15 20.91 2.85
C SER A 96 24.76 21.64 1.55
N GLY A 97 23.50 21.62 1.16
CA GLY A 97 22.96 22.47 0.08
C GLY A 97 23.37 22.10 -1.35
N GLU A 98 23.95 20.92 -1.57
CA GLU A 98 24.43 20.52 -2.89
C GLU A 98 23.39 19.79 -3.74
N LYS A 99 23.14 20.39 -4.92
CA LYS A 99 22.70 19.84 -6.23
C LYS A 99 21.22 19.57 -6.48
N GLY A 100 20.79 20.17 -7.56
CA GLY A 100 19.52 20.16 -8.30
C GLY A 100 18.91 18.80 -8.68
N GLY A 101 18.65 17.91 -7.71
CA GLY A 101 17.96 16.63 -7.91
C GLY A 101 17.22 16.20 -6.64
N LEU A 102 16.42 15.12 -6.75
CA LEU A 102 15.75 14.49 -5.61
C LEU A 102 16.79 13.63 -4.87
N SER A 103 17.00 13.82 -3.56
CA SER A 103 17.87 12.93 -2.79
C SER A 103 17.23 11.55 -2.63
N ALA A 104 18.05 10.52 -2.40
CA ALA A 104 17.57 9.16 -2.20
C ALA A 104 16.63 9.04 -0.98
N THR A 105 16.93 9.76 0.09
CA THR A 105 16.07 9.80 1.30
C THR A 105 14.77 10.56 1.03
N SER A 106 14.82 11.68 0.27
CA SER A 106 13.58 12.38 -0.13
C SER A 106 12.70 11.52 -1.01
N ALA A 107 13.28 10.73 -1.91
CA ALA A 107 12.56 9.75 -2.72
C ALA A 107 11.96 8.63 -1.86
N LEU A 108 12.70 8.12 -0.87
CA LEU A 108 12.19 7.15 0.09
C LEU A 108 11.01 7.72 0.90
N MET A 109 11.10 8.96 1.40
CA MET A 109 10.01 9.60 2.14
C MET A 109 8.78 9.79 1.24
N ALA A 110 8.97 10.19 -0.01
CA ALA A 110 7.87 10.28 -0.96
C ALA A 110 7.27 8.91 -1.30
N ALA A 111 8.09 7.87 -1.42
CA ALA A 111 7.63 6.50 -1.61
C ALA A 111 6.88 5.97 -0.39
N LEU A 112 7.38 6.21 0.83
CA LEU A 112 6.67 5.90 2.07
C LEU A 112 5.34 6.66 2.15
N GLY A 113 5.30 7.93 1.74
CA GLY A 113 4.06 8.70 1.63
C GLY A 113 3.04 8.08 0.69
N ALA A 114 3.48 7.43 -0.39
CA ALA A 114 2.59 6.74 -1.31
C ALA A 114 1.99 5.46 -0.70
N VAL A 115 2.83 4.62 -0.06
CA VAL A 115 2.43 3.31 0.47
C VAL A 115 1.79 3.40 1.85
N MET A 116 2.27 4.31 2.70
CA MET A 116 1.67 4.59 4.01
C MET A 116 0.37 5.37 3.82
N GLY A 117 -0.72 4.66 3.67
CA GLY A 117 -2.05 5.19 3.43
C GLY A 117 -3.09 4.66 4.44
N PRO A 118 -4.39 4.86 4.17
CA PRO A 118 -5.45 4.25 4.98
C PRO A 118 -5.34 2.72 5.09
N GLY A 119 -4.63 2.08 4.17
CA GLY A 119 -4.33 0.64 4.19
C GLY A 119 -3.59 0.19 5.45
N ASN A 120 -2.72 1.02 6.02
CA ASN A 120 -1.97 0.72 7.25
C ASN A 120 -2.85 0.74 8.51
N ILE A 121 -4.01 1.34 8.43
CA ILE A 121 -5.02 1.41 9.49
C ILE A 121 -6.14 0.41 9.17
N ILE A 122 -6.88 0.63 8.09
CA ILE A 122 -8.06 -0.18 7.72
C ILE A 122 -7.65 -1.56 7.18
N GLY A 123 -6.52 -1.65 6.46
CA GLY A 123 -6.01 -2.90 5.92
C GLY A 123 -5.58 -3.87 7.02
N VAL A 124 -4.87 -3.38 8.05
CA VAL A 124 -4.47 -4.18 9.22
C VAL A 124 -5.71 -4.64 9.99
N SER A 125 -6.66 -3.73 10.24
CA SER A 125 -7.95 -4.07 10.88
C SER A 125 -8.67 -5.19 10.12
N SER A 126 -8.77 -5.05 8.78
CA SER A 126 -9.43 -6.06 7.95
C SER A 126 -8.66 -7.39 7.92
N ALA A 127 -7.32 -7.38 7.99
CA ALA A 127 -6.51 -8.59 8.08
C ALA A 127 -6.79 -9.36 9.38
N ILE A 128 -6.86 -8.65 10.50
CA ILE A 128 -7.16 -9.23 11.81
C ILE A 128 -8.59 -9.75 11.87
N LEU A 129 -9.58 -8.97 11.42
CA LEU A 129 -10.99 -9.37 11.45
C LEU A 129 -11.30 -10.59 10.57
N LEU A 130 -10.64 -10.71 9.42
CA LEU A 130 -10.88 -11.78 8.44
C LEU A 130 -9.95 -12.99 8.60
N GLY A 131 -8.73 -12.74 9.06
CA GLY A 131 -7.67 -13.74 9.15
C GLY A 131 -7.24 -14.09 10.58
N GLY A 132 -7.79 -13.41 11.59
CA GLY A 132 -7.34 -13.56 12.98
C GLY A 132 -6.04 -12.82 13.28
N ALA A 133 -5.57 -12.88 14.54
CA ALA A 133 -4.30 -12.26 14.95
C ALA A 133 -3.10 -12.81 14.18
N GLY A 134 -3.14 -14.07 13.77
CA GLY A 134 -2.09 -14.72 12.97
C GLY A 134 -1.85 -14.08 11.59
N ALA A 135 -2.80 -13.32 11.06
CA ALA A 135 -2.62 -12.58 9.80
C ALA A 135 -1.45 -11.58 9.87
N VAL A 136 -1.18 -11.02 11.05
CA VAL A 136 -0.07 -10.07 11.27
C VAL A 136 1.28 -10.73 11.00
N PHE A 137 1.49 -11.98 11.45
CA PHE A 137 2.70 -12.74 11.15
C PHE A 137 2.92 -12.89 9.64
N TRP A 138 1.88 -13.19 8.89
CA TRP A 138 1.97 -13.35 7.44
C TRP A 138 2.12 -12.01 6.69
N MET A 139 1.67 -10.89 7.28
CA MET A 139 2.03 -9.57 6.80
C MET A 139 3.55 -9.32 6.93
N TRP A 140 4.17 -9.72 8.06
CA TRP A 140 5.63 -9.61 8.22
C TRP A 140 6.39 -10.43 7.18
N ILE A 141 5.94 -11.67 6.92
CA ILE A 141 6.54 -12.52 5.88
C ILE A 141 6.44 -11.87 4.50
N SER A 142 5.26 -11.32 4.16
CA SER A 142 5.07 -10.63 2.87
C SER A 142 6.00 -9.43 2.72
N ALA A 143 6.17 -8.63 3.76
CA ALA A 143 7.06 -7.47 3.76
C ALA A 143 8.52 -7.86 3.66
N PHE A 144 8.95 -8.88 4.42
CA PHE A 144 10.32 -9.39 4.37
C PHE A 144 10.71 -9.90 2.98
N LEU A 145 9.82 -10.65 2.33
CA LEU A 145 10.01 -11.08 0.94
C LEU A 145 9.93 -9.91 -0.04
N GLY A 146 9.02 -8.96 0.22
CA GLY A 146 8.83 -7.75 -0.54
C GLY A 146 10.07 -6.84 -0.57
N MET A 147 10.88 -6.82 0.51
CA MET A 147 12.13 -6.05 0.54
C MET A 147 13.09 -6.45 -0.59
N ALA A 148 13.24 -7.75 -0.87
CA ALA A 148 14.10 -8.23 -1.95
C ALA A 148 13.54 -7.89 -3.34
N ALA A 149 12.22 -7.96 -3.51
CA ALA A 149 11.55 -7.54 -4.74
C ALA A 149 11.75 -6.02 -4.96
N ARG A 150 11.54 -5.22 -3.93
CA ARG A 150 11.72 -3.76 -3.96
C ARG A 150 13.15 -3.36 -4.35
N TYR A 151 14.16 -4.07 -3.79
CA TYR A 151 15.56 -3.88 -4.20
C TYR A 151 15.74 -4.12 -5.69
N ALA A 152 15.23 -5.25 -6.22
CA ALA A 152 15.39 -5.60 -7.62
C ALA A 152 14.72 -4.59 -8.56
N GLU A 153 13.48 -4.19 -8.26
CA GLU A 153 12.72 -3.18 -9.00
C GLU A 153 13.45 -1.85 -9.09
N SER A 154 13.95 -1.36 -7.95
CA SER A 154 14.61 -0.06 -7.86
C SER A 154 15.95 -0.05 -8.58
N VAL A 155 16.74 -1.13 -8.48
CA VAL A 155 18.00 -1.27 -9.23
C VAL A 155 17.74 -1.26 -10.73
N LEU A 156 16.77 -2.02 -11.22
CA LEU A 156 16.44 -2.06 -12.66
C LEU A 156 15.95 -0.71 -13.16
N ALA A 157 15.02 -0.06 -12.46
CA ALA A 157 14.51 1.24 -12.86
C ALA A 157 15.60 2.31 -12.88
N PHE A 158 16.55 2.23 -11.96
CA PHE A 158 17.70 3.12 -11.91
C PHE A 158 18.66 2.90 -13.09
N LEU A 159 18.95 1.65 -13.47
CA LEU A 159 19.82 1.30 -14.60
C LEU A 159 19.26 1.79 -15.93
N HIS A 160 17.93 1.78 -16.08
CA HIS A 160 17.21 2.17 -17.30
C HIS A 160 16.62 3.59 -17.25
N ARG A 161 17.05 4.41 -16.27
CA ARG A 161 16.58 5.80 -16.17
C ARG A 161 17.06 6.65 -17.35
N GLN A 162 16.23 7.61 -17.70
CA GLN A 162 16.49 8.56 -18.79
C GLN A 162 16.89 9.92 -18.20
N LYS A 163 17.65 10.70 -18.95
CA LYS A 163 17.96 12.10 -18.62
C LYS A 163 16.88 13.01 -19.23
N GLY A 164 16.33 13.92 -18.45
CA GLY A 164 15.41 14.96 -18.87
C GLY A 164 15.92 16.34 -18.47
N GLU A 165 15.20 17.37 -18.88
CA GLU A 165 15.54 18.78 -18.56
C GLU A 165 15.54 19.07 -17.07
N GLN A 166 14.70 18.39 -16.28
CA GLN A 166 14.54 18.62 -14.83
C GLN A 166 15.24 17.56 -13.96
N GLY A 167 16.10 16.72 -14.54
CA GLY A 167 16.78 15.62 -13.86
C GLY A 167 16.50 14.27 -14.49
N HIS A 168 16.69 13.20 -13.71
CA HIS A 168 16.41 11.85 -14.17
C HIS A 168 14.93 11.49 -14.01
N TYR A 169 14.44 10.62 -14.89
CA TYR A 169 13.12 10.00 -14.80
C TYR A 169 13.20 8.56 -15.31
N GLY A 170 12.29 7.71 -14.89
CA GLY A 170 12.33 6.30 -15.24
C GLY A 170 11.18 5.53 -14.59
N GLY A 171 11.38 4.23 -14.48
CA GLY A 171 10.42 3.30 -13.88
C GLY A 171 10.29 2.03 -14.70
N PRO A 172 9.42 1.08 -14.26
CA PRO A 172 9.28 -0.23 -14.91
C PRO A 172 8.93 -0.16 -16.39
N MET A 173 8.14 0.83 -16.82
CA MET A 173 7.78 0.99 -18.23
C MET A 173 8.98 1.25 -19.14
N TYR A 174 10.01 1.93 -18.64
CA TYR A 174 11.24 2.16 -19.41
C TYR A 174 12.09 0.89 -19.46
N VAL A 175 12.19 0.15 -18.34
CA VAL A 175 12.83 -1.17 -18.31
C VAL A 175 12.18 -2.12 -19.32
N MET A 176 10.86 -2.22 -19.31
CA MET A 176 10.10 -3.05 -20.25
C MET A 176 10.32 -2.62 -21.71
N ARG A 177 10.32 -1.31 -21.98
CA ARG A 177 10.53 -0.77 -23.33
C ARG A 177 11.91 -1.13 -23.87
N ASP A 178 12.95 -0.95 -23.06
CA ASP A 178 14.34 -1.13 -23.46
C ASP A 178 14.67 -2.61 -23.72
N HIS A 179 13.85 -3.54 -23.16
CA HIS A 179 13.92 -4.99 -23.44
C HIS A 179 12.87 -5.49 -24.46
N GLY A 180 12.25 -4.58 -25.22
CA GLY A 180 11.34 -4.96 -26.30
C GLY A 180 9.89 -5.19 -25.89
N PHE A 181 9.53 -5.11 -24.61
CA PHE A 181 8.18 -5.32 -24.09
C PHE A 181 7.32 -4.07 -24.17
N ARG A 182 7.29 -3.38 -25.33
CA ARG A 182 6.60 -2.09 -25.49
C ARG A 182 5.10 -2.14 -25.16
N LYS A 183 4.39 -3.19 -25.58
CA LYS A 183 2.95 -3.34 -25.29
C LYS A 183 2.69 -3.48 -23.79
N THR A 184 3.52 -4.24 -23.12
CA THR A 184 3.45 -4.43 -21.67
C THR A 184 3.72 -3.12 -20.92
N ALA A 185 4.69 -2.33 -21.37
CA ALA A 185 4.98 -1.00 -20.83
C ALA A 185 3.78 -0.02 -20.96
N LEU A 186 3.04 -0.09 -22.07
CA LEU A 186 1.82 0.70 -22.26
C LEU A 186 0.71 0.27 -21.30
N VAL A 187 0.51 -1.05 -21.14
CA VAL A 187 -0.48 -1.60 -20.19
C VAL A 187 -0.14 -1.20 -18.76
N PHE A 188 1.14 -1.37 -18.34
CA PHE A 188 1.63 -0.92 -17.03
C PHE A 188 1.30 0.56 -16.79
N SER A 189 1.65 1.42 -17.74
CA SER A 189 1.47 2.86 -17.60
C SER A 189 -0.01 3.27 -17.60
N ALA A 190 -0.85 2.64 -18.41
CA ALA A 190 -2.29 2.90 -18.42
C ALA A 190 -2.94 2.47 -17.09
N ALA A 191 -2.53 1.31 -16.56
CA ALA A 191 -2.96 0.84 -15.25
C ALA A 191 -2.48 1.80 -14.14
N GLY A 192 -1.25 2.31 -14.19
CA GLY A 192 -0.71 3.28 -13.24
C GLY A 192 -1.50 4.59 -13.19
N VAL A 193 -1.91 5.11 -14.36
CA VAL A 193 -2.81 6.28 -14.42
C VAL A 193 -4.16 5.97 -13.79
N LEU A 194 -4.75 4.80 -14.07
CA LEU A 194 -6.04 4.41 -13.49
C LEU A 194 -5.97 4.24 -11.98
N ILE A 195 -4.91 3.61 -11.47
CA ILE A 195 -4.69 3.41 -10.04
C ILE A 195 -4.50 4.75 -9.32
N SER A 196 -3.83 5.72 -9.94
CA SER A 196 -3.66 7.04 -9.34
C SER A 196 -5.00 7.71 -9.03
N PHE A 197 -6.00 7.56 -9.88
CA PHE A 197 -7.36 8.06 -9.64
C PHE A 197 -8.19 7.22 -8.67
N THR A 198 -7.95 5.91 -8.60
CA THR A 198 -8.78 4.99 -7.83
C THR A 198 -8.19 4.69 -6.45
N MET A 199 -7.11 3.92 -6.38
CA MET A 199 -6.47 3.47 -5.15
C MET A 199 -5.91 4.63 -4.34
N ALA A 200 -5.33 5.59 -5.04
CA ALA A 200 -4.54 6.62 -4.40
C ALA A 200 -5.28 7.93 -4.15
N ASP A 201 -6.42 8.13 -4.78
CA ASP A 201 -7.23 9.33 -4.64
C ASP A 201 -8.64 9.01 -4.12
N ALA A 202 -9.47 8.37 -4.92
CA ALA A 202 -10.87 8.13 -4.57
C ALA A 202 -11.04 7.31 -3.28
N LEU A 203 -10.27 6.23 -3.12
CA LEU A 203 -10.37 5.36 -1.93
C LEU A 203 -9.90 6.05 -0.65
N PRO A 204 -8.73 6.70 -0.60
CA PRO A 204 -8.29 7.46 0.58
C PRO A 204 -9.22 8.62 0.94
N ALA A 205 -9.72 9.37 -0.05
CA ALA A 205 -10.65 10.46 0.18
C ALA A 205 -11.96 9.97 0.80
N GLY A 206 -12.53 8.86 0.27
CA GLY A 206 -13.73 8.24 0.82
C GLY A 206 -13.54 7.65 2.21
N ALA A 207 -12.38 7.04 2.46
CA ALA A 207 -12.03 6.48 3.77
C ALA A 207 -11.93 7.58 4.83
N LEU A 208 -11.22 8.67 4.53
CA LEU A 208 -11.11 9.81 5.44
C LEU A 208 -12.45 10.52 5.65
N GLY A 209 -13.23 10.74 4.57
CA GLY A 209 -14.55 11.34 4.65
C GLY A 209 -15.49 10.55 5.57
N SER A 210 -15.48 9.22 5.47
CA SER A 210 -16.26 8.35 6.35
C SER A 210 -15.77 8.40 7.80
N ALA A 211 -14.47 8.35 8.03
CA ALA A 211 -13.89 8.36 9.38
C ALA A 211 -14.17 9.70 10.12
N LEU A 212 -14.05 10.84 9.44
CA LEU A 212 -14.33 12.14 10.02
C LEU A 212 -15.84 12.40 10.24
N LEU A 213 -16.69 11.85 9.34
CA LEU A 213 -18.13 11.88 9.53
C LEU A 213 -18.57 11.09 10.77
N GLU A 214 -18.02 9.87 10.94
CA GLU A 214 -18.37 9.02 12.09
C GLU A 214 -17.83 9.58 13.40
N SER A 215 -16.58 10.07 13.41
CA SER A 215 -15.91 10.56 14.64
C SER A 215 -16.33 11.95 15.06
N TYR A 216 -16.52 12.88 14.11
CA TYR A 216 -16.69 14.32 14.39
C TYR A 216 -17.91 14.94 13.72
N ARG A 217 -18.72 14.15 13.00
CA ARG A 217 -19.88 14.65 12.23
C ARG A 217 -19.50 15.68 11.16
N ILE A 218 -18.23 15.66 10.68
CA ILE A 218 -17.78 16.53 9.61
C ILE A 218 -18.37 16.02 8.29
N PRO A 219 -19.13 16.86 7.54
CA PRO A 219 -19.70 16.44 6.27
C PRO A 219 -18.61 16.04 5.26
N PRO A 220 -18.81 14.95 4.50
CA PRO A 220 -17.81 14.48 3.51
C PRO A 220 -17.44 15.55 2.47
N LEU A 221 -18.36 16.44 2.14
CA LEU A 221 -18.10 17.57 1.23
C LEU A 221 -17.02 18.52 1.78
N VAL A 222 -17.01 18.78 3.07
CA VAL A 222 -15.99 19.63 3.74
C VAL A 222 -14.63 18.93 3.69
N THR A 223 -14.59 17.62 4.00
CA THR A 223 -13.38 16.81 3.86
C THR A 223 -12.86 16.80 2.43
N GLY A 224 -13.74 16.57 1.45
CA GLY A 224 -13.38 16.59 0.04
C GLY A 224 -12.87 17.94 -0.45
N ALA A 225 -13.48 19.05 0.00
CA ALA A 225 -13.04 20.41 -0.31
C ALA A 225 -11.64 20.70 0.26
N PHE A 226 -11.39 20.28 1.51
CA PHE A 226 -10.07 20.39 2.14
C PHE A 226 -9.00 19.61 1.34
N LEU A 227 -9.28 18.35 0.99
CA LEU A 227 -8.38 17.52 0.19
C LEU A 227 -8.13 18.09 -1.20
N CYS A 228 -9.18 18.62 -1.86
CA CYS A 228 -9.08 19.28 -3.16
C CYS A 228 -8.13 20.48 -3.11
N VAL A 229 -8.29 21.39 -2.15
CA VAL A 229 -7.41 22.57 -1.97
C VAL A 229 -5.97 22.12 -1.74
N PHE A 230 -5.76 21.11 -0.88
CA PHE A 230 -4.44 20.55 -0.63
C PHE A 230 -3.82 19.93 -1.89
N CYS A 231 -4.58 19.14 -2.66
CA CYS A 231 -4.11 18.53 -3.91
C CYS A 231 -3.73 19.59 -4.94
N LEU A 232 -4.52 20.66 -5.10
CA LEU A 232 -4.17 21.76 -5.96
C LEU A 232 -2.82 22.37 -5.56
N PHE A 233 -2.62 22.64 -4.26
CA PHE A 233 -1.36 23.15 -3.75
C PHE A 233 -0.19 22.19 -3.99
N ALA A 234 -0.36 20.89 -3.72
CA ALA A 234 0.70 19.88 -3.85
C ALA A 234 1.08 19.61 -5.31
N VAL A 235 0.07 19.34 -6.16
CA VAL A 235 0.25 18.85 -7.53
C VAL A 235 0.76 19.95 -8.46
N LEU A 236 0.25 21.18 -8.34
CA LEU A 236 0.72 22.31 -9.17
C LEU A 236 2.18 22.70 -8.88
N GLY A 237 2.73 22.29 -7.73
CA GLY A 237 4.14 22.51 -7.37
C GLY A 237 5.13 21.51 -7.93
N GLY A 238 4.65 20.44 -8.58
CA GLY A 238 5.48 19.39 -9.19
C GLY A 238 6.24 18.52 -8.19
N GLY A 239 7.07 17.59 -8.70
CA GLY A 239 7.74 16.54 -7.93
C GLY A 239 8.59 17.02 -6.74
N LYS A 240 9.27 18.16 -6.87
CA LYS A 240 10.08 18.73 -5.76
C LYS A 240 9.22 19.15 -4.57
N ARG A 241 8.03 19.71 -4.81
CA ARG A 241 7.09 20.09 -3.76
C ARG A 241 6.49 18.85 -3.10
N ILE A 242 6.11 17.86 -3.90
CA ILE A 242 5.59 16.59 -3.42
C ILE A 242 6.60 15.92 -2.48
N ALA A 243 7.87 15.81 -2.88
CA ALA A 243 8.93 15.25 -2.05
C ALA A 243 9.12 16.02 -0.73
N LYS A 244 9.02 17.36 -0.77
CA LYS A 244 9.11 18.20 0.44
C LYS A 244 7.92 17.98 1.38
N ILE A 245 6.71 17.88 0.83
CA ILE A 245 5.49 17.60 1.61
C ILE A 245 5.59 16.22 2.28
N SER A 246 5.92 15.16 1.52
CA SER A 246 6.06 13.81 2.06
C SER A 246 7.24 13.70 3.02
N GLY A 247 8.35 14.40 2.76
CA GLY A 247 9.51 14.49 3.64
C GLY A 247 9.20 15.08 5.01
N PHE A 248 8.17 15.91 5.11
CA PHE A 248 7.66 16.46 6.38
C PHE A 248 6.56 15.58 6.98
N LEU A 249 5.54 15.21 6.19
CA LEU A 249 4.37 14.49 6.69
C LEU A 249 4.73 13.09 7.20
N VAL A 250 5.57 12.34 6.47
CA VAL A 250 5.86 10.94 6.81
C VAL A 250 6.56 10.80 8.16
N PRO A 251 7.65 11.52 8.47
CA PRO A 251 8.25 11.47 9.79
C PRO A 251 7.31 11.95 10.88
N VAL A 252 6.59 13.07 10.68
CA VAL A 252 5.68 13.63 11.68
C VAL A 252 4.56 12.66 12.03
N MET A 253 3.87 12.11 11.03
CA MET A 253 2.78 11.15 11.29
C MET A 253 3.29 9.86 11.92
N SER A 254 4.48 9.38 11.51
CA SER A 254 5.08 8.16 12.05
C SER A 254 5.46 8.35 13.52
N ILE A 255 6.13 9.44 13.87
CA ILE A 255 6.49 9.75 15.26
C ILE A 255 5.24 9.92 16.11
N PHE A 256 4.22 10.62 15.59
CA PHE A 256 2.99 10.87 16.32
C PHE A 256 2.22 9.58 16.61
N PHE A 257 2.02 8.73 15.59
CA PHE A 257 1.28 7.47 15.72
C PHE A 257 2.06 6.42 16.52
N ILE A 258 3.34 6.21 16.18
CA ILE A 258 4.20 5.25 16.87
C ILE A 258 4.46 5.70 18.31
N GLY A 259 4.69 6.99 18.54
CA GLY A 259 4.87 7.55 19.87
C GLY A 259 3.65 7.32 20.75
N ALA A 260 2.44 7.57 20.26
CA ALA A 260 1.21 7.27 20.98
C ALA A 260 1.03 5.77 21.23
N SER A 261 1.37 4.92 20.24
CA SER A 261 1.31 3.46 20.38
C SER A 261 2.29 2.95 21.44
N VAL A 262 3.54 3.43 21.43
CA VAL A 262 4.55 3.12 22.45
C VAL A 262 4.09 3.58 23.84
N TRP A 263 3.53 4.76 23.93
CA TRP A 263 2.96 5.25 25.19
C TRP A 263 1.88 4.32 25.74
N ILE A 264 0.93 3.88 24.91
CA ILE A 264 -0.09 2.89 25.31
C ILE A 264 0.57 1.59 25.82
N MET A 265 1.57 1.07 25.08
CA MET A 265 2.28 -0.16 25.45
C MET A 265 3.02 -0.04 26.79
N LEU A 266 3.59 1.12 27.08
CA LEU A 266 4.26 1.41 28.36
C LEU A 266 3.25 1.54 29.51
N CYS A 267 2.07 2.09 29.26
CA CYS A 267 1.00 2.18 30.26
C CYS A 267 0.32 0.82 30.54
N TYR A 268 0.28 -0.08 29.57
CA TYR A 268 -0.41 -1.37 29.67
C TYR A 268 0.50 -2.57 29.31
N PRO A 269 1.70 -2.71 29.94
CA PRO A 269 2.70 -3.70 29.53
C PRO A 269 2.21 -5.14 29.67
N ASN A 270 1.29 -5.40 30.61
CA ASN A 270 0.75 -6.74 30.88
C ASN A 270 -0.09 -7.30 29.72
N ARG A 271 -0.60 -6.47 28.81
CA ARG A 271 -1.38 -6.89 27.63
C ARG A 271 -0.52 -7.25 26.43
N LEU A 272 0.69 -6.71 26.36
CA LEU A 272 1.60 -6.88 25.23
C LEU A 272 2.01 -8.33 24.97
N PRO A 273 2.41 -9.14 25.98
CA PRO A 273 2.75 -10.55 25.77
C PRO A 273 1.59 -11.37 25.23
N GLY A 274 0.35 -11.06 25.66
CA GLY A 274 -0.88 -11.70 25.16
C GLY A 274 -1.09 -11.43 23.68
N ALA A 275 -0.89 -10.19 23.23
CA ALA A 275 -1.01 -9.81 21.82
C ALA A 275 0.01 -10.56 20.93
N PHE A 276 1.30 -10.59 21.33
CA PHE A 276 2.32 -11.37 20.61
C PHE A 276 2.01 -12.87 20.61
N ARG A 277 1.59 -13.42 21.74
CA ARG A 277 1.21 -14.83 21.84
C ARG A 277 0.08 -15.17 20.87
N ALA A 278 -0.95 -14.32 20.76
CA ALA A 278 -2.04 -14.50 19.81
C ALA A 278 -1.52 -14.51 18.36
N ILE A 279 -0.64 -13.57 17.98
CA ILE A 279 -0.05 -13.51 16.63
C ILE A 279 0.63 -14.84 16.28
N PHE A 280 1.52 -15.35 17.12
CA PHE A 280 2.28 -16.58 16.83
C PHE A 280 1.43 -17.85 16.94
N GLN A 281 0.53 -17.94 17.89
CA GLN A 281 -0.33 -19.13 18.04
C GLN A 281 -1.33 -19.26 16.90
N GLU A 282 -1.96 -18.16 16.47
CA GLU A 282 -2.95 -18.19 15.42
C GLU A 282 -2.32 -18.27 14.02
N ALA A 283 -1.06 -17.82 13.83
CA ALA A 283 -0.37 -17.91 12.55
C ALA A 283 -0.23 -19.35 12.04
N PHE A 284 -0.07 -20.32 12.96
CA PHE A 284 0.18 -21.73 12.66
C PHE A 284 -0.95 -22.66 13.15
N SER A 285 -2.09 -22.12 13.61
CA SER A 285 -3.21 -22.95 14.05
C SER A 285 -3.80 -23.77 12.91
N LEU A 286 -4.25 -25.01 13.18
CA LEU A 286 -4.89 -25.88 12.19
C LEU A 286 -6.19 -25.28 11.61
N ARG A 287 -6.83 -24.34 12.30
CA ARG A 287 -7.93 -23.51 11.74
C ARG A 287 -7.42 -22.61 10.61
N SER A 288 -6.14 -22.25 10.59
CA SER A 288 -5.50 -21.48 9.55
C SER A 288 -4.99 -22.33 8.37
N GLY A 289 -4.89 -23.66 8.48
CA GLY A 289 -4.20 -24.51 7.51
C GLY A 289 -5.05 -25.46 6.66
N PHE A 290 -6.09 -26.12 7.18
CA PHE A 290 -6.72 -27.25 6.50
C PHE A 290 -8.25 -27.31 6.50
N GLY A 291 -8.93 -26.34 7.08
CA GLY A 291 -10.40 -26.30 7.15
C GLY A 291 -11.01 -25.35 6.12
N GLY A 292 -11.08 -25.76 4.86
CA GLY A 292 -12.02 -25.19 3.88
C GLY A 292 -11.84 -23.73 3.47
N LEU A 293 -10.64 -23.27 3.27
CA LEU A 293 -10.12 -22.06 2.61
C LEU A 293 -8.69 -21.93 3.11
N VAL A 294 -7.72 -22.16 2.26
CA VAL A 294 -6.27 -22.08 2.56
C VAL A 294 -6.01 -20.96 3.55
N GLY A 295 -5.79 -21.31 4.83
CA GLY A 295 -5.50 -20.47 5.95
C GLY A 295 -5.95 -19.02 5.85
N GLY A 296 -7.08 -18.66 6.44
CA GLY A 296 -7.53 -17.25 6.44
C GLY A 296 -6.40 -16.30 6.85
N ALA A 297 -5.61 -16.68 7.86
CA ALA A 297 -4.45 -15.92 8.31
C ALA A 297 -3.40 -15.73 7.20
N ILE A 298 -3.03 -16.79 6.47
CA ILE A 298 -2.06 -16.73 5.37
C ILE A 298 -2.60 -15.85 4.26
N ARG A 299 -3.80 -16.14 3.76
CA ARG A 299 -4.39 -15.43 2.63
C ARG A 299 -4.57 -13.94 2.91
N TYR A 300 -5.23 -13.61 4.02
CA TYR A 300 -5.50 -12.20 4.34
C TYR A 300 -4.25 -11.47 4.81
N GLY A 301 -3.37 -12.12 5.58
CA GLY A 301 -2.11 -11.54 5.99
C GLY A 301 -1.20 -11.21 4.80
N MET A 302 -0.97 -12.18 3.89
CA MET A 302 -0.16 -11.95 2.70
C MET A 302 -0.78 -10.91 1.77
N ALA A 303 -2.09 -11.01 1.47
CA ALA A 303 -2.76 -10.06 0.58
C ALA A 303 -2.73 -8.63 1.13
N ARG A 304 -3.01 -8.44 2.41
CA ARG A 304 -3.00 -7.11 3.02
C ARG A 304 -1.58 -6.57 3.23
N GLY A 305 -0.61 -7.44 3.49
CA GLY A 305 0.79 -7.05 3.53
C GLY A 305 1.31 -6.56 2.18
N ILE A 306 1.05 -7.29 1.09
CA ILE A 306 1.40 -6.89 -0.28
C ILE A 306 0.70 -5.58 -0.66
N TYR A 307 -0.58 -5.44 -0.34
CA TYR A 307 -1.35 -4.23 -0.59
C TYR A 307 -0.81 -3.01 0.19
N SER A 308 -0.33 -3.21 1.42
CA SER A 308 0.26 -2.15 2.25
C SER A 308 1.61 -1.70 1.70
N ASN A 309 2.55 -2.63 1.47
CA ASN A 309 3.92 -2.27 1.11
C ASN A 309 4.16 -2.06 -0.39
N GLU A 310 3.20 -2.42 -1.25
CA GLU A 310 3.26 -2.28 -2.72
C GLU A 310 4.51 -2.89 -3.38
N ALA A 311 5.27 -3.75 -2.68
CA ALA A 311 6.46 -4.38 -3.26
C ALA A 311 6.07 -5.36 -4.38
N GLY A 312 6.69 -5.24 -5.53
CA GLY A 312 6.32 -5.99 -6.74
C GLY A 312 5.37 -5.24 -7.67
N MET A 313 4.79 -4.11 -7.22
CA MET A 313 3.89 -3.30 -8.05
C MET A 313 4.61 -2.36 -9.03
N GLY A 314 5.87 -2.03 -8.77
CA GLY A 314 6.65 -1.12 -9.61
C GLY A 314 6.35 0.35 -9.39
N THR A 315 5.74 0.75 -8.29
CA THR A 315 5.36 2.14 -7.98
C THR A 315 6.55 2.96 -7.48
N GLU A 316 7.23 2.51 -6.44
CA GLU A 316 8.41 3.19 -5.88
C GLU A 316 9.55 3.35 -6.88
N PRO A 317 9.84 2.38 -7.77
CA PRO A 317 10.86 2.55 -8.83
C PRO A 317 10.72 3.82 -9.68
N LEU A 318 9.53 4.40 -9.79
CA LEU A 318 9.31 5.69 -10.45
C LEU A 318 10.02 6.85 -9.73
N LEU A 319 10.06 6.81 -8.39
CA LEU A 319 10.81 7.78 -7.58
C LEU A 319 12.31 7.43 -7.50
N ALA A 320 12.64 6.14 -7.33
CA ALA A 320 14.02 5.68 -7.28
C ALA A 320 14.82 6.09 -8.54
N ALA A 321 14.19 6.01 -9.72
CA ALA A 321 14.81 6.44 -10.96
C ALA A 321 15.01 7.96 -11.06
N ALA A 322 14.23 8.76 -10.32
CA ALA A 322 14.29 10.23 -10.34
C ALA A 322 15.35 10.81 -9.39
N THR A 323 16.08 9.96 -8.66
CA THR A 323 17.08 10.42 -7.68
C THR A 323 18.38 10.86 -8.33
N SER A 324 19.12 11.71 -7.60
CA SER A 324 20.48 12.11 -7.92
C SER A 324 21.55 11.13 -7.38
N GLU A 325 21.14 10.05 -6.72
CA GLU A 325 22.04 9.01 -6.20
C GLU A 325 22.94 8.47 -7.33
N PRO A 326 24.25 8.33 -7.12
CA PRO A 326 25.15 7.85 -8.17
C PRO A 326 25.16 6.33 -8.31
N SER A 327 24.74 5.58 -7.29
CA SER A 327 24.84 4.11 -7.24
C SER A 327 23.49 3.41 -7.30
N PRO A 328 23.25 2.55 -8.31
CA PRO A 328 22.01 1.76 -8.39
C PRO A 328 21.85 0.81 -7.18
N HIS A 329 22.95 0.23 -6.69
CA HIS A 329 22.96 -0.62 -5.52
C HIS A 329 22.54 0.12 -4.25
N ARG A 330 23.14 1.31 -4.02
CA ARG A 330 22.82 2.12 -2.84
C ARG A 330 21.37 2.60 -2.88
N GLN A 331 20.87 3.01 -4.06
CA GLN A 331 19.46 3.33 -4.23
C GLN A 331 18.57 2.13 -3.91
N GLY A 332 18.88 0.94 -4.43
CA GLY A 332 18.14 -0.29 -4.13
C GLY A 332 18.14 -0.64 -2.65
N LEU A 333 19.26 -0.46 -1.94
CA LEU A 333 19.35 -0.66 -0.48
C LEU A 333 18.43 0.29 0.29
N ILE A 334 18.41 1.57 -0.08
CA ILE A 334 17.53 2.57 0.54
C ILE A 334 16.07 2.21 0.27
N SER A 335 15.71 1.92 -0.97
CA SER A 335 14.36 1.57 -1.38
C SER A 335 13.81 0.32 -0.69
N MET A 336 14.65 -0.71 -0.44
CA MET A 336 14.21 -1.93 0.23
C MET A 336 13.79 -1.73 1.68
N THR A 337 14.14 -0.59 2.31
CA THR A 337 13.70 -0.28 3.67
C THR A 337 12.22 0.13 3.72
N GLY A 338 11.62 0.51 2.60
CA GLY A 338 10.21 0.92 2.51
C GLY A 338 9.25 -0.13 3.07
N PRO A 339 9.22 -1.37 2.58
CA PRO A 339 8.36 -2.44 3.12
C PRO A 339 8.62 -2.75 4.60
N PHE A 340 9.85 -2.59 5.08
CA PHE A 340 10.17 -2.75 6.48
C PHE A 340 9.51 -1.66 7.33
N LEU A 341 9.70 -0.39 6.98
CA LEU A 341 9.16 0.75 7.74
C LEU A 341 7.64 0.78 7.70
N ASP A 342 7.05 0.50 6.53
CA ASP A 342 5.61 0.48 6.33
C ASP A 342 4.93 -0.67 7.09
N THR A 343 5.31 -1.90 6.76
CA THR A 343 4.54 -3.07 7.20
C THR A 343 5.11 -3.68 8.49
N ILE A 344 6.46 -3.90 8.58
CA ILE A 344 7.04 -4.51 9.78
C ILE A 344 7.02 -3.53 10.96
N VAL A 345 7.20 -2.23 10.72
CA VAL A 345 7.13 -1.24 11.80
C VAL A 345 5.70 -0.72 11.97
N PHE A 346 5.21 0.10 11.05
CA PHE A 346 3.97 0.84 11.25
C PHE A 346 2.73 -0.06 11.44
N CYS A 347 2.53 -1.06 10.56
CA CYS A 347 1.39 -1.97 10.69
C CYS A 347 1.46 -2.84 11.96
N THR A 348 2.66 -3.13 12.48
CA THR A 348 2.79 -3.86 13.75
C THR A 348 2.26 -3.05 14.92
N PHE A 349 2.57 -1.75 14.99
CA PHE A 349 2.01 -0.90 16.04
C PHE A 349 0.49 -0.83 15.96
N THR A 350 -0.07 -0.69 14.75
CA THR A 350 -1.53 -0.75 14.54
C THR A 350 -2.11 -2.06 15.05
N ALA A 351 -1.50 -3.20 14.66
CA ALA A 351 -1.98 -4.52 15.05
C ALA A 351 -1.91 -4.76 16.56
N LEU A 352 -0.80 -4.38 17.20
CA LEU A 352 -0.62 -4.58 18.64
C LEU A 352 -1.67 -3.80 19.43
N ILE A 353 -1.96 -2.55 19.06
CA ILE A 353 -3.00 -1.76 19.76
C ILE A 353 -4.38 -2.41 19.61
N ILE A 354 -4.74 -2.91 18.42
CA ILE A 354 -5.99 -3.65 18.20
C ILE A 354 -6.06 -4.89 19.09
N LEU A 355 -4.99 -5.72 19.09
CA LEU A 355 -4.95 -6.98 19.83
C LEU A 355 -4.94 -6.76 21.35
N MET A 356 -4.30 -5.70 21.82
CA MET A 356 -4.30 -5.33 23.24
C MET A 356 -5.66 -4.80 23.70
N ALA A 357 -6.40 -4.10 22.84
CA ALA A 357 -7.76 -3.63 23.14
C ALA A 357 -8.79 -4.76 23.10
N GLY A 358 -8.56 -5.75 22.26
CA GLY A 358 -9.51 -6.80 21.90
C GLY A 358 -10.38 -6.39 20.71
N TYR A 359 -10.91 -7.37 19.99
CA TYR A 359 -11.79 -7.15 18.84
C TYR A 359 -12.87 -8.21 18.79
N GLN A 360 -14.01 -7.90 18.13
CA GLN A 360 -15.13 -8.83 17.97
C GLN A 360 -15.39 -9.12 16.49
N PRO A 361 -15.79 -10.35 16.14
CA PRO A 361 -16.31 -10.62 14.80
C PRO A 361 -17.51 -9.71 14.50
N GLY A 362 -17.40 -8.92 13.43
CA GLY A 362 -18.45 -7.96 13.05
C GLY A 362 -18.09 -6.50 13.32
N ASP A 363 -16.99 -6.21 13.99
CA ASP A 363 -16.48 -4.85 14.13
C ASP A 363 -16.21 -4.21 12.75
N SER A 364 -16.37 -2.91 12.67
CA SER A 364 -16.03 -2.15 11.45
C SER A 364 -14.52 -2.01 11.30
N PRO A 365 -13.92 -2.49 10.21
CA PRO A 365 -12.47 -2.30 9.98
C PRO A 365 -12.03 -0.84 10.00
N ALA A 366 -12.90 0.07 9.56
CA ALA A 366 -12.62 1.50 9.52
C ALA A 366 -12.55 2.13 10.91
N MET A 367 -13.35 1.62 11.87
CA MET A 367 -13.45 2.19 13.21
C MET A 367 -12.60 1.46 14.24
N LEU A 368 -12.18 0.22 13.97
CA LEU A 368 -11.54 -0.66 14.95
C LEU A 368 -10.28 -0.02 15.58
N VAL A 369 -9.41 0.60 14.79
CA VAL A 369 -8.22 1.28 15.32
C VAL A 369 -8.59 2.49 16.16
N THR A 370 -9.56 3.29 15.67
CA THR A 370 -10.04 4.48 16.39
C THR A 370 -10.62 4.10 17.75
N GLN A 371 -11.43 3.05 17.80
CA GLN A 371 -12.01 2.53 19.03
C GLN A 371 -10.94 1.95 19.95
N SER A 372 -9.95 1.23 19.41
CA SER A 372 -8.83 0.67 20.19
C SER A 372 -7.98 1.75 20.85
N PHE A 373 -7.67 2.83 20.12
CA PHE A 373 -6.96 3.97 20.71
C PHE A 373 -7.81 4.72 21.72
N ALA A 374 -9.10 4.93 21.44
CA ALA A 374 -10.02 5.59 22.38
C ALA A 374 -10.21 4.78 23.67
N TYR A 375 -10.15 3.44 23.60
CA TYR A 375 -10.19 2.56 24.77
C TYR A 375 -9.02 2.82 25.73
N PHE A 376 -7.79 2.98 25.20
CA PHE A 376 -6.60 3.22 26.02
C PHE A 376 -6.38 4.70 26.37
N LEU A 377 -6.79 5.60 25.49
CA LEU A 377 -6.61 7.04 25.63
C LEU A 377 -7.96 7.76 25.48
N PRO A 378 -8.83 7.68 26.52
CA PRO A 378 -10.12 8.37 26.50
C PRO A 378 -9.92 9.88 26.26
N GLY A 379 -10.69 10.44 25.32
CA GLY A 379 -10.63 11.87 24.97
C GLY A 379 -9.64 12.23 23.86
N CYS A 380 -8.47 11.58 23.72
CA CYS A 380 -7.50 11.93 22.67
C CYS A 380 -7.20 10.80 21.67
N GLY A 381 -7.53 9.55 21.99
CA GLY A 381 -7.20 8.40 21.11
C GLY A 381 -7.84 8.50 19.73
N ALA A 382 -9.11 8.88 19.63
CA ALA A 382 -9.78 9.09 18.36
C ALA A 382 -9.15 10.25 17.55
N PHE A 383 -8.72 11.32 18.22
CA PHE A 383 -8.03 12.42 17.57
C PHE A 383 -6.68 11.98 16.99
N ILE A 384 -5.90 11.21 17.74
CA ILE A 384 -4.60 10.68 17.29
C ILE A 384 -4.75 9.88 16.00
N VAL A 385 -5.71 8.95 15.95
CA VAL A 385 -5.93 8.10 14.78
C VAL A 385 -6.43 8.92 13.59
N ASN A 386 -7.42 9.80 13.78
CA ASN A 386 -7.98 10.61 12.68
C ASN A 386 -6.97 11.65 12.16
N ALA A 387 -6.16 12.26 13.02
CA ALA A 387 -5.09 13.16 12.61
C ALA A 387 -4.00 12.41 11.82
N THR A 388 -3.59 11.23 12.30
CA THR A 388 -2.66 10.36 11.56
C THR A 388 -3.24 9.95 10.22
N MET A 389 -4.49 9.50 10.17
CA MET A 389 -5.17 9.11 8.94
C MET A 389 -5.26 10.27 7.95
N THR A 390 -5.50 11.49 8.42
CA THR A 390 -5.49 12.69 7.59
C THR A 390 -4.10 12.90 6.97
N MET A 391 -3.03 12.84 7.76
CA MET A 391 -1.65 12.98 7.26
C MET A 391 -1.27 11.86 6.28
N LEU A 392 -1.69 10.60 6.55
CA LEU A 392 -1.51 9.47 5.63
C LEU A 392 -2.17 9.75 4.28
N VAL A 393 -3.43 10.18 4.28
CA VAL A 393 -4.18 10.51 3.06
C VAL A 393 -3.50 11.64 2.28
N LEU A 394 -3.09 12.72 2.95
CA LEU A 394 -2.39 13.84 2.31
C LEU A 394 -1.07 13.42 1.67
N ALA A 395 -0.30 12.55 2.33
CA ALA A 395 0.95 12.02 1.80
C ALA A 395 0.70 11.11 0.59
N THR A 396 -0.30 10.20 0.67
CA THR A 396 -0.67 9.30 -0.43
C THR A 396 -1.13 10.07 -1.66
N LEU A 397 -2.05 11.03 -1.50
CA LEU A 397 -2.51 11.90 -2.59
C LEU A 397 -1.35 12.63 -3.26
N SER A 398 -0.42 13.18 -2.47
CA SER A 398 0.73 13.90 -3.02
C SER A 398 1.63 12.99 -3.86
N SER A 399 2.03 11.85 -3.29
CA SER A 399 3.03 10.96 -3.91
C SER A 399 2.49 10.26 -5.15
N TRP A 400 1.24 9.80 -5.11
CA TRP A 400 0.61 9.14 -6.25
C TRP A 400 0.27 10.08 -7.40
N ALA A 401 0.06 11.37 -7.13
CA ALA A 401 -0.04 12.37 -8.19
C ALA A 401 1.21 12.36 -9.09
N PHE A 402 2.40 12.20 -8.49
CA PHE A 402 3.65 12.07 -9.23
C PHE A 402 3.69 10.75 -10.02
N TYR A 403 3.32 9.61 -9.41
CA TYR A 403 3.33 8.31 -10.11
C TYR A 403 2.42 8.30 -11.33
N GLY A 404 1.18 8.77 -11.18
CA GLY A 404 0.24 8.85 -12.29
C GLY A 404 0.70 9.81 -13.40
N GLU A 405 1.31 10.94 -13.03
CA GLU A 405 1.89 11.88 -13.99
C GLU A 405 3.08 11.27 -14.78
N GLN A 406 3.96 10.49 -14.11
CA GLN A 406 5.05 9.77 -14.76
C GLN A 406 4.52 8.71 -15.73
N CYS A 407 3.52 7.94 -15.33
CA CYS A 407 2.86 6.95 -16.18
C CYS A 407 2.18 7.63 -17.40
N LEU A 408 1.48 8.73 -17.18
CA LEU A 408 0.85 9.50 -18.27
C LEU A 408 1.88 10.10 -19.22
N SER A 409 3.00 10.59 -18.69
CA SER A 409 4.09 11.17 -19.50
C SER A 409 4.73 10.12 -20.42
N TYR A 410 4.77 8.85 -19.99
CA TYR A 410 5.20 7.75 -20.83
C TYR A 410 4.20 7.45 -21.98
N LEU A 411 2.89 7.51 -21.68
CA LEU A 411 1.82 7.27 -22.67
C LEU A 411 1.71 8.41 -23.68
N SER A 412 1.89 9.65 -23.22
CA SER A 412 1.75 10.86 -24.04
C SER A 412 2.70 11.95 -23.56
N GLY A 413 3.53 12.45 -24.48
CA GLY A 413 4.40 13.61 -24.26
C GLY A 413 3.67 14.95 -24.19
N SER A 414 2.32 14.99 -24.33
CA SER A 414 1.55 16.22 -24.40
C SER A 414 1.52 17.00 -23.07
N PRO A 415 2.03 18.25 -23.03
CA PRO A 415 1.94 19.09 -21.82
C PRO A 415 0.49 19.41 -21.44
N ARG A 416 -0.41 19.54 -22.43
CA ARG A 416 -1.84 19.82 -22.19
C ARG A 416 -2.51 18.66 -21.44
N LEU A 417 -2.19 17.42 -21.83
CA LEU A 417 -2.77 16.24 -21.18
C LEU A 417 -2.26 16.08 -19.74
N ARG A 418 -0.97 16.39 -19.48
CA ARG A 418 -0.44 16.43 -18.13
C ARG A 418 -1.12 17.49 -17.27
N GLN A 419 -1.38 18.67 -17.83
CA GLN A 419 -2.10 19.72 -17.11
C GLN A 419 -3.55 19.32 -16.82
N LEU A 420 -4.24 18.70 -17.78
CA LEU A 420 -5.59 18.17 -17.58
C LEU A 420 -5.61 17.10 -16.48
N TYR A 421 -4.64 16.17 -16.48
CA TYR A 421 -4.49 15.17 -15.43
C TYR A 421 -4.38 15.81 -14.04
N ARG A 422 -3.54 16.83 -13.89
CA ARG A 422 -3.35 17.54 -12.61
C ARG A 422 -4.65 18.14 -12.09
N TRP A 423 -5.45 18.77 -12.97
CA TRP A 423 -6.74 19.34 -12.59
C TRP A 423 -7.76 18.27 -12.20
N VAL A 424 -7.89 17.22 -13.02
CA VAL A 424 -8.82 16.11 -12.73
C VAL A 424 -8.46 15.43 -11.42
N TYR A 425 -7.17 15.14 -11.23
CA TYR A 425 -6.66 14.54 -10.00
C TYR A 425 -6.97 15.39 -8.76
N ALA A 426 -6.71 16.69 -8.83
CA ALA A 426 -6.93 17.58 -7.70
C ALA A 426 -8.41 17.79 -7.34
N LEU A 427 -9.32 17.68 -8.31
CA LEU A 427 -10.76 17.85 -8.11
C LEU A 427 -11.47 16.57 -7.65
N LEU A 428 -10.88 15.40 -7.90
CA LEU A 428 -11.52 14.11 -7.64
C LEU A 428 -11.87 13.86 -6.17
N PRO A 429 -11.05 14.24 -5.16
CA PRO A 429 -11.38 14.06 -3.76
C PRO A 429 -12.70 14.72 -3.35
N LEU A 430 -13.06 15.87 -3.98
CA LEU A 430 -14.31 16.56 -3.72
C LEU A 430 -15.53 15.70 -4.05
N LEU A 431 -15.44 14.89 -5.10
CA LEU A 431 -16.51 13.99 -5.54
C LEU A 431 -16.53 12.68 -4.76
N CYS A 432 -15.37 12.21 -4.34
CA CYS A 432 -15.19 10.86 -3.78
C CYS A 432 -15.28 10.77 -2.27
N ALA A 433 -15.13 11.86 -1.52
CA ALA A 433 -15.13 11.84 -0.06
C ALA A 433 -16.44 11.32 0.57
N GLY A 434 -17.57 11.40 -0.13
CA GLY A 434 -18.88 10.85 0.30
C GLY A 434 -19.37 9.64 -0.51
N ALA A 435 -18.58 9.13 -1.45
CA ALA A 435 -19.02 8.10 -2.38
C ALA A 435 -18.92 6.68 -1.79
N LYS A 436 -19.86 5.80 -2.17
CA LYS A 436 -19.75 4.35 -1.91
C LYS A 436 -18.83 3.72 -2.93
N LEU A 437 -17.59 3.46 -2.55
CA LEU A 437 -16.49 3.13 -3.46
C LEU A 437 -16.31 1.63 -3.76
N ARG A 438 -17.35 0.80 -3.56
CA ARG A 438 -17.26 -0.65 -3.74
C ARG A 438 -16.75 -1.08 -5.12
N ILE A 439 -17.27 -0.46 -6.18
CA ILE A 439 -16.85 -0.72 -7.57
C ILE A 439 -15.41 -0.22 -7.79
N VAL A 440 -15.06 0.91 -7.20
CA VAL A 440 -13.71 1.48 -7.31
C VAL A 440 -12.68 0.52 -6.72
N PHE A 441 -12.95 -0.14 -5.59
CA PHE A 441 -12.09 -1.19 -5.04
C PHE A 441 -11.83 -2.31 -6.05
N ALA A 442 -12.88 -2.86 -6.67
CA ALA A 442 -12.72 -3.96 -7.60
C ALA A 442 -11.98 -3.56 -8.90
N ILE A 443 -12.19 -2.32 -9.39
CA ILE A 443 -11.41 -1.77 -10.51
C ILE A 443 -9.94 -1.60 -10.13
N THR A 444 -9.69 -1.07 -8.93
CA THR A 444 -8.35 -0.92 -8.37
C THR A 444 -7.60 -2.24 -8.30
N ASP A 445 -8.24 -3.28 -7.79
CA ASP A 445 -7.63 -4.61 -7.69
C ASP A 445 -7.20 -5.14 -9.07
N ILE A 446 -8.08 -5.02 -10.07
CA ILE A 446 -7.77 -5.45 -11.43
C ILE A 446 -6.61 -4.63 -12.01
N ALA A 447 -6.65 -3.31 -11.89
CA ALA A 447 -5.60 -2.43 -12.40
C ALA A 447 -4.24 -2.70 -11.72
N THR A 448 -4.25 -2.94 -10.40
CA THR A 448 -3.04 -3.29 -9.64
C THR A 448 -2.38 -4.57 -10.16
N ALA A 449 -3.15 -5.58 -10.53
CA ALA A 449 -2.57 -6.78 -11.14
C ALA A 449 -1.96 -6.51 -12.52
N PHE A 450 -2.57 -5.64 -13.32
CA PHE A 450 -1.99 -5.22 -14.60
C PHE A 450 -0.72 -4.39 -14.46
N MET A 451 -0.43 -3.81 -13.30
CA MET A 451 0.88 -3.26 -12.97
C MET A 451 1.84 -4.31 -12.44
N ALA A 452 1.42 -5.05 -11.42
CA ALA A 452 2.29 -5.93 -10.65
C ALA A 452 2.77 -7.16 -11.45
N ILE A 453 1.87 -7.84 -12.17
CA ILE A 453 2.23 -9.06 -12.91
C ILE A 453 3.31 -8.79 -13.96
N PRO A 454 3.16 -7.81 -14.87
CA PRO A 454 4.20 -7.49 -15.83
C PRO A 454 5.51 -7.05 -15.18
N ASN A 455 5.43 -6.28 -14.11
CA ASN A 455 6.61 -5.78 -13.42
C ASN A 455 7.41 -6.91 -12.78
N LEU A 456 6.77 -7.79 -12.00
CA LEU A 456 7.42 -8.95 -11.39
C LEU A 456 8.04 -9.87 -12.44
N PHE A 457 7.32 -10.14 -13.54
CA PHE A 457 7.81 -10.96 -14.62
C PHE A 457 9.07 -10.36 -15.28
N THR A 458 9.05 -9.04 -15.54
CA THR A 458 10.21 -8.32 -16.06
C THR A 458 11.40 -8.40 -15.10
N CYS A 459 11.18 -8.20 -13.80
CA CYS A 459 12.24 -8.29 -12.80
C CYS A 459 12.82 -9.71 -12.68
N ILE A 460 12.00 -10.76 -12.82
CA ILE A 460 12.47 -12.17 -12.84
C ILE A 460 13.35 -12.40 -14.06
N LEU A 461 12.94 -11.98 -15.25
CA LEU A 461 13.71 -12.15 -16.49
C LEU A 461 15.05 -11.43 -16.43
N LEU A 462 15.08 -10.25 -15.84
CA LEU A 462 16.26 -9.36 -15.79
C LEU A 462 17.08 -9.49 -14.50
N ILE A 463 16.87 -10.55 -13.72
CA ILE A 463 17.59 -10.76 -12.44
C ILE A 463 19.12 -10.82 -12.61
N SER A 464 19.62 -11.21 -13.79
CA SER A 464 21.06 -11.23 -14.10
C SER A 464 21.70 -9.84 -14.02
N GLU A 465 21.00 -8.79 -14.45
CA GLU A 465 21.46 -7.39 -14.35
C GLU A 465 21.56 -6.95 -12.90
N VAL A 466 20.53 -7.24 -12.11
CA VAL A 466 20.50 -6.93 -10.69
C VAL A 466 21.62 -7.67 -9.94
N LYS A 467 21.86 -8.95 -10.26
CA LYS A 467 22.96 -9.74 -9.68
C LYS A 467 24.32 -9.14 -10.00
N ARG A 468 24.51 -8.66 -11.23
CA ARG A 468 25.77 -8.02 -11.64
C ARG A 468 26.07 -6.77 -10.80
N GLU A 469 25.08 -5.90 -10.59
CA GLU A 469 25.22 -4.71 -9.77
C GLU A 469 25.44 -5.05 -8.28
N ASN A 470 24.68 -5.99 -7.75
CA ASN A 470 24.84 -6.48 -6.38
C ASN A 470 26.25 -7.02 -6.11
N ARG A 471 26.85 -7.77 -7.06
CA ARG A 471 28.20 -8.30 -6.93
C ARG A 471 29.29 -7.21 -6.96
N LYS A 472 29.21 -6.25 -7.90
CA LYS A 472 30.18 -5.15 -8.01
C LYS A 472 30.33 -4.39 -6.69
N SER A 473 29.24 -4.11 -6.04
CA SER A 473 29.21 -3.31 -4.81
C SER A 473 29.71 -4.07 -3.59
N PHE A 474 29.52 -5.39 -3.51
CA PHE A 474 30.13 -6.20 -2.44
C PHE A 474 31.65 -6.30 -2.52
N PHE A 475 32.24 -6.25 -3.72
CA PHE A 475 33.69 -6.21 -3.87
C PHE A 475 34.27 -4.87 -3.38
N VAL A 476 33.60 -3.76 -3.65
CA VAL A 476 34.03 -2.41 -3.21
C VAL A 476 33.93 -2.21 -1.71
N LEU A 477 32.93 -2.83 -1.05
CA LEU A 477 32.76 -2.73 0.41
C LEU A 477 33.77 -3.58 1.21
N ASN A 478 34.24 -4.70 0.64
CA ASN A 478 35.25 -5.56 1.29
C ASN A 478 36.70 -5.16 0.99
N SER A 479 36.90 -4.17 0.10
CA SER A 479 38.23 -3.61 -0.23
C SER A 479 38.53 -2.30 0.52
N ARG A 480 37.65 -1.86 1.39
CA ARG A 480 37.82 -0.75 2.34
C ARG A 480 37.72 -1.26 3.77
#